data_6ee61861690f73b2b1ef763ebf439bbd
#
_entry.id   6ee61861690f73b2b1ef763ebf439bbd
#
_cell.length_a   1.000
_cell.length_b   1.000
_cell.length_c   1.000
_cell.angle_alpha   90.00
_cell.angle_beta   90.00
_cell.angle_gamma   90.00
#
_symmetry.space_group_name_H-M   'P 1'
#
loop_
_entity.id
_entity.type
_entity.pdbx_description
1 polymer ?
#
loop_
_entity_poly.entity_id
_entity_poly.type
_entity_poly.pdbx_seq_one_letter_code
_entity_poly.pdbx_strand_id
1 'polypeptide(L)'
;MEFKLTQVRLLVTEYEACFFFYRDTLGFAVGYGSEKEDYASFQTRNAVVAINKRWMIAEVAGTMDLPVAVASQDRVLLHFQVDNVDQTVAELRAKGVVIVREPTDRPTWGSRTAHFRDPDGTLIEISQGLA
;
A
#
# COMPACT_ATOMS: atom_id res chain seq x y z
N MET A 1 6.29 4.47 29.43
CA MET A 1 5.32 3.86 28.51
C MET A 1 6.04 3.56 27.19
N GLU A 2 6.03 2.31 26.79
CA GLU A 2 6.71 1.89 25.56
C GLU A 2 5.69 1.30 24.58
N PHE A 3 5.79 1.70 23.31
CA PHE A 3 4.97 1.16 22.24
C PHE A 3 5.86 0.50 21.21
N LYS A 4 5.43 -0.67 20.73
CA LYS A 4 6.08 -1.35 19.62
C LYS A 4 5.12 -1.36 18.43
N LEU A 5 5.48 -0.70 17.34
CA LEU A 5 4.71 -0.76 16.11
C LEU A 5 4.94 -2.14 15.47
N THR A 6 3.89 -2.95 15.39
CA THR A 6 4.01 -4.31 14.84
C THR A 6 3.53 -4.42 13.40
N GLN A 7 2.57 -3.61 13.01
CA GLN A 7 2.04 -3.62 11.64
C GLN A 7 1.25 -2.35 11.36
N VAL A 8 1.11 -2.05 10.09
CA VAL A 8 0.14 -1.08 9.58
C VAL A 8 -0.98 -1.86 8.91
N ARG A 9 -2.23 -1.62 9.31
CA ARG A 9 -3.40 -2.24 8.68
C ARG A 9 -4.10 -1.23 7.80
N LEU A 10 -4.31 -1.61 6.54
CA LEU A 10 -5.11 -0.85 5.60
C LEU A 10 -6.55 -1.35 5.70
N LEU A 11 -7.47 -0.44 5.91
CA LEU A 11 -8.89 -0.74 6.07
C LEU A 11 -9.54 -0.61 4.71
N VAL A 12 -9.81 -1.74 4.05
CA VAL A 12 -10.12 -1.75 2.63
C VAL A 12 -11.53 -2.27 2.36
N THR A 13 -12.15 -1.74 1.31
CA THR A 13 -13.40 -2.25 0.75
C THR A 13 -13.11 -3.33 -0.27
N GLU A 14 -12.13 -3.11 -1.15
CA GLU A 14 -11.73 -4.05 -2.21
C GLU A 14 -10.70 -5.06 -1.69
N TYR A 15 -11.09 -5.88 -0.71
CA TYR A 15 -10.18 -6.78 0.01
C TYR A 15 -9.52 -7.81 -0.91
N GLU A 16 -10.31 -8.52 -1.73
CA GLU A 16 -9.77 -9.56 -2.61
C GLU A 16 -8.79 -8.96 -3.62
N ALA A 17 -9.16 -7.85 -4.25
CA ALA A 17 -8.30 -7.16 -5.20
C ALA A 17 -7.00 -6.68 -4.55
N CYS A 18 -7.08 -6.16 -3.31
CA CYS A 18 -5.91 -5.75 -2.55
C CYS A 18 -5.04 -6.94 -2.18
N PHE A 19 -5.64 -8.07 -1.81
CA PHE A 19 -4.86 -9.28 -1.50
C PHE A 19 -4.00 -9.69 -2.69
N PHE A 20 -4.60 -9.81 -3.87
CA PHE A 20 -3.86 -10.18 -5.08
C PHE A 20 -2.85 -9.12 -5.50
N PHE A 21 -3.17 -7.84 -5.28
CA PHE A 21 -2.24 -6.76 -5.58
C PHE A 21 -0.95 -6.89 -4.76
N TYR A 22 -1.06 -7.05 -3.44
CA TYR A 22 0.13 -7.11 -2.59
C TYR A 22 0.91 -8.41 -2.79
N ARG A 23 0.22 -9.54 -2.95
CA ARG A 23 0.88 -10.83 -3.18
C ARG A 23 1.47 -10.94 -4.59
N ASP A 24 0.68 -10.63 -5.62
CA ASP A 24 1.04 -10.97 -7.01
C ASP A 24 1.66 -9.77 -7.74
N THR A 25 1.11 -8.58 -7.60
CA THR A 25 1.63 -7.40 -8.28
C THR A 25 2.90 -6.89 -7.63
N LEU A 26 2.90 -6.72 -6.30
CA LEU A 26 4.09 -6.28 -5.58
C LEU A 26 5.01 -7.44 -5.18
N GLY A 27 4.51 -8.67 -5.17
CA GLY A 27 5.32 -9.85 -4.90
C GLY A 27 5.65 -10.07 -3.43
N PHE A 28 4.82 -9.56 -2.50
CA PHE A 28 5.07 -9.74 -1.08
C PHE A 28 4.70 -11.15 -0.63
N ALA A 29 5.48 -11.68 0.30
CA ALA A 29 5.18 -12.96 0.94
C ALA A 29 3.97 -12.80 1.87
N VAL A 30 3.03 -13.75 1.79
CA VAL A 30 1.88 -13.78 2.71
C VAL A 30 2.36 -14.29 4.06
N GLY A 31 2.14 -13.50 5.10
CA GLY A 31 2.43 -13.90 6.47
C GLY A 31 1.27 -14.67 7.09
N TYR A 32 0.05 -14.22 6.84
CA TYR A 32 -1.17 -14.82 7.36
C TYR A 32 -2.34 -14.52 6.44
N GLY A 33 -3.30 -15.43 6.37
CA GLY A 33 -4.58 -15.21 5.71
C GLY A 33 -4.58 -15.54 4.23
N SER A 34 -5.74 -15.29 3.61
CA SER A 34 -5.98 -15.54 2.19
C SER A 34 -6.98 -14.54 1.63
N GLU A 35 -7.21 -14.60 0.34
CA GLU A 35 -8.19 -13.78 -0.36
C GLU A 35 -9.63 -14.04 0.08
N LYS A 36 -9.87 -15.15 0.77
CA LYS A 36 -11.21 -15.56 1.24
C LYS A 36 -11.48 -15.17 2.69
N GLU A 37 -10.50 -14.60 3.35
CA GLU A 37 -10.63 -14.20 4.75
C GLU A 37 -10.97 -12.73 4.86
N ASP A 38 -11.02 -12.22 6.10
CA ASP A 38 -11.35 -10.83 6.37
C ASP A 38 -10.13 -9.99 6.73
N TYR A 39 -9.00 -10.68 6.95
CA TYR A 39 -7.72 -10.11 7.33
C TYR A 39 -6.60 -10.93 6.71
N ALA A 40 -5.58 -10.24 6.23
CA ALA A 40 -4.34 -10.87 5.76
C ALA A 40 -3.16 -9.96 6.07
N SER A 41 -1.99 -10.57 6.25
CA SER A 41 -0.76 -9.82 6.44
C SER A 41 0.28 -10.20 5.40
N PHE A 42 1.12 -9.23 5.05
CA PHE A 42 2.18 -9.39 4.07
C PHE A 42 3.51 -8.96 4.68
N GLN A 43 4.54 -9.77 4.45
CA GLN A 43 5.88 -9.45 4.88
C GLN A 43 6.58 -8.65 3.79
N THR A 44 7.09 -7.49 4.19
CA THR A 44 8.12 -6.81 3.43
C THR A 44 9.46 -7.18 4.08
N ARG A 45 10.56 -6.59 3.62
CA ARG A 45 11.87 -6.95 4.14
C ARG A 45 12.00 -6.71 5.64
N ASN A 46 11.39 -5.65 6.15
CA ASN A 46 11.57 -5.21 7.54
C ASN A 46 10.28 -4.68 8.19
N ALA A 47 9.15 -4.84 7.54
CA ALA A 47 7.89 -4.34 8.07
C ALA A 47 6.73 -5.24 7.64
N VAL A 48 5.63 -5.15 8.36
CA VAL A 48 4.40 -5.88 8.06
C VAL A 48 3.34 -4.89 7.61
N VAL A 49 2.75 -5.14 6.43
CA VAL A 49 1.56 -4.45 5.95
C VAL A 49 0.42 -5.46 5.98
N ALA A 50 -0.70 -5.09 6.55
CA ALA A 50 -1.87 -5.95 6.60
C ALA A 50 -3.07 -5.26 5.99
N ILE A 51 -4.05 -6.05 5.57
CA ILE A 51 -5.33 -5.57 5.09
C ILE A 51 -6.45 -6.19 5.92
N ASN A 52 -7.44 -5.37 6.27
CA ASN A 52 -8.66 -5.78 6.94
C ASN A 52 -9.85 -5.32 6.12
N LYS A 53 -10.90 -6.12 6.07
CA LYS A 53 -12.17 -5.62 5.56
C LYS A 53 -12.61 -4.43 6.42
N ARG A 54 -12.92 -3.32 5.77
CA ARG A 54 -13.18 -2.02 6.41
C ARG A 54 -14.30 -2.10 7.44
N TRP A 55 -15.37 -2.85 7.15
CA TRP A 55 -16.54 -2.92 8.01
C TRP A 55 -16.22 -3.46 9.41
N MET A 56 -15.25 -4.39 9.52
CA MET A 56 -14.89 -4.98 10.81
C MET A 56 -14.36 -3.94 11.78
N ILE A 57 -13.53 -3.03 11.27
CA ILE A 57 -12.93 -1.99 12.10
C ILE A 57 -13.93 -0.83 12.30
N ALA A 58 -14.78 -0.57 11.31
CA ALA A 58 -15.85 0.41 11.47
C ALA A 58 -16.80 0.03 12.61
N GLU A 59 -17.09 -1.27 12.77
CA GLU A 59 -17.88 -1.75 13.91
C GLU A 59 -17.16 -1.44 15.22
N VAL A 60 -15.88 -1.77 15.33
CA VAL A 60 -15.08 -1.54 16.53
C VAL A 60 -15.00 -0.04 16.86
N ALA A 61 -14.82 0.80 15.86
CA ALA A 61 -14.67 2.24 16.04
C ALA A 61 -16.01 3.00 16.15
N GLY A 62 -17.13 2.31 15.93
CA GLY A 62 -18.44 2.94 15.98
C GLY A 62 -18.73 3.85 14.78
N THR A 63 -18.15 3.55 13.62
CA THR A 63 -18.24 4.40 12.42
C THR A 63 -18.98 3.76 11.25
N MET A 64 -19.76 2.69 11.52
CA MET A 64 -20.49 1.98 10.45
C MET A 64 -21.43 2.87 9.66
N ASP A 65 -21.97 3.92 10.28
CA ASP A 65 -22.93 4.83 9.64
C ASP A 65 -22.26 5.94 8.82
N LEU A 66 -20.94 6.00 8.83
CA LEU A 66 -20.21 7.03 8.08
C LEU A 66 -19.87 6.56 6.67
N PRO A 67 -19.71 7.50 5.70
CA PRO A 67 -19.33 7.14 4.33
C PRO A 67 -17.95 6.46 4.30
N VAL A 68 -17.80 5.46 3.43
CA VAL A 68 -16.51 4.77 3.25
C VAL A 68 -15.62 5.45 2.21
N ALA A 69 -16.20 6.13 1.23
CA ALA A 69 -15.47 6.81 0.16
C ALA A 69 -15.85 8.27 0.11
N VAL A 70 -14.89 9.13 0.38
CA VAL A 70 -15.05 10.58 0.31
C VAL A 70 -13.87 11.14 -0.45
N ALA A 71 -14.13 11.97 -1.47
CA ALA A 71 -13.07 12.64 -2.21
C ALA A 71 -12.35 13.61 -1.28
N SER A 72 -11.07 13.37 -1.07
CA SER A 72 -10.23 14.17 -0.18
C SER A 72 -8.76 14.01 -0.56
N GLN A 73 -7.89 14.86 0.01
CA GLN A 73 -6.47 14.63 -0.09
C GLN A 73 -6.08 13.38 0.69
N ASP A 74 -5.03 12.69 0.23
CA ASP A 74 -4.49 11.55 0.95
C ASP A 74 -3.93 11.98 2.30
N ARG A 75 -4.14 11.15 3.30
CA ARG A 75 -3.67 11.40 4.67
C ARG A 75 -2.54 10.46 5.08
N VAL A 76 -2.34 9.38 4.34
CA VAL A 76 -1.32 8.37 4.59
C VAL A 76 -0.83 7.84 3.25
N LEU A 77 0.46 7.55 3.17
CA LEU A 77 1.01 6.78 2.05
C LEU A 77 1.93 5.68 2.59
N LEU A 78 2.09 4.62 1.81
CA LEU A 78 3.10 3.60 2.05
C LEU A 78 4.33 3.95 1.22
N HIS A 79 5.49 3.96 1.86
CA HIS A 79 6.75 4.24 1.19
C HIS A 79 7.61 3.00 1.15
N PHE A 80 8.04 2.60 -0.06
CA PHE A 80 8.95 1.49 -0.27
C PHE A 80 10.21 1.97 -0.98
N GLN A 81 11.36 1.57 -0.49
CA GLN A 81 12.61 1.75 -1.19
C GLN A 81 12.79 0.61 -2.20
N VAL A 82 13.18 0.96 -3.42
CA VAL A 82 13.48 0.00 -4.48
C VAL A 82 14.87 0.29 -5.05
N ASP A 83 15.44 -0.69 -5.75
CA ASP A 83 16.77 -0.51 -6.33
C ASP A 83 16.76 0.42 -7.54
N ASN A 84 15.71 0.34 -8.36
CA ASN A 84 15.58 1.12 -9.60
C ASN A 84 14.12 1.50 -9.82
N VAL A 85 13.82 2.77 -9.63
CA VAL A 85 12.45 3.28 -9.75
C VAL A 85 11.91 3.11 -11.18
N ASP A 86 12.72 3.43 -12.19
CA ASP A 86 12.26 3.35 -13.59
C ASP A 86 11.94 1.90 -14.00
N GLN A 87 12.78 0.95 -13.59
CA GLN A 87 12.54 -0.47 -13.87
C GLN A 87 11.30 -0.97 -13.13
N THR A 88 11.14 -0.59 -11.87
CA THR A 88 9.95 -0.97 -11.08
C THR A 88 8.68 -0.43 -11.72
N VAL A 89 8.69 0.83 -12.17
CA VAL A 89 7.54 1.42 -12.88
C VAL A 89 7.23 0.65 -14.16
N ALA A 90 8.24 0.27 -14.94
CA ALA A 90 8.04 -0.52 -16.15
C ALA A 90 7.39 -1.88 -15.83
N GLU A 91 7.84 -2.56 -14.78
CA GLU A 91 7.27 -3.83 -14.34
C GLU A 91 5.81 -3.66 -13.86
N LEU A 92 5.54 -2.61 -13.10
CA LEU A 92 4.18 -2.31 -12.62
C LEU A 92 3.24 -2.02 -13.79
N ARG A 93 3.67 -1.25 -14.77
CA ARG A 93 2.89 -0.99 -15.99
C ARG A 93 2.58 -2.27 -16.75
N ALA A 94 3.55 -3.16 -16.87
CA ALA A 94 3.36 -4.44 -17.54
C ALA A 94 2.30 -5.30 -16.83
N LYS A 95 2.11 -5.09 -15.53
CA LYS A 95 1.09 -5.75 -14.72
C LYS A 95 -0.24 -4.97 -14.66
N GLY A 96 -0.37 -3.88 -15.42
CA GLY A 96 -1.61 -3.12 -15.51
C GLY A 96 -1.79 -2.03 -14.47
N VAL A 97 -0.75 -1.69 -13.71
CA VAL A 97 -0.83 -0.62 -12.72
C VAL A 97 -0.79 0.74 -13.42
N VAL A 98 -1.71 1.63 -13.04
CA VAL A 98 -1.72 3.02 -13.50
C VAL A 98 -0.76 3.83 -12.63
N ILE A 99 0.17 4.53 -13.26
CA ILE A 99 1.15 5.35 -12.54
C ILE A 99 0.56 6.75 -12.34
N VAL A 100 0.49 7.17 -11.08
CA VAL A 100 -0.03 8.48 -10.68
C VAL A 100 0.98 9.58 -10.99
N ARG A 101 2.26 9.33 -10.65
CA ARG A 101 3.36 10.24 -10.94
C ARG A 101 4.54 9.45 -11.48
N GLU A 102 4.99 9.82 -12.70
CA GLU A 102 6.13 9.20 -13.34
C GLU A 102 7.42 9.38 -12.54
N PRO A 103 8.44 8.55 -12.78
CA PRO A 103 9.72 8.71 -12.11
C PRO A 103 10.23 10.15 -12.23
N THR A 104 10.52 10.76 -11.10
CA THR A 104 10.89 12.17 -11.01
C THR A 104 11.99 12.34 -9.98
N ASP A 105 13.04 13.07 -10.32
CA ASP A 105 14.07 13.44 -9.37
C ASP A 105 13.53 14.51 -8.42
N ARG A 106 13.76 14.29 -7.12
CA ARG A 106 13.43 15.22 -6.06
C ARG A 106 14.71 15.61 -5.33
N PRO A 107 15.50 16.57 -5.87
CA PRO A 107 16.81 16.87 -5.29
C PRO A 107 16.75 17.29 -3.82
N THR A 108 15.73 18.05 -3.43
CA THR A 108 15.55 18.47 -2.02
C THR A 108 15.22 17.30 -1.10
N TRP A 109 14.72 16.18 -1.63
CA TRP A 109 14.45 14.97 -0.85
C TRP A 109 15.62 13.98 -0.94
N GLY A 110 16.56 14.21 -1.83
CA GLY A 110 17.68 13.30 -2.06
C GLY A 110 17.29 12.00 -2.76
N SER A 111 16.16 11.99 -3.47
CA SER A 111 15.63 10.76 -4.04
C SER A 111 14.95 10.96 -5.39
N ARG A 112 14.86 9.86 -6.14
CA ARG A 112 14.02 9.74 -7.32
C ARG A 112 12.80 8.93 -6.92
N THR A 113 11.60 9.43 -7.21
CA THR A 113 10.34 8.84 -6.73
C THR A 113 9.36 8.59 -7.87
N ALA A 114 8.45 7.66 -7.63
CA ALA A 114 7.26 7.47 -8.45
C ALA A 114 6.10 7.08 -7.54
N HIS A 115 4.87 7.27 -8.01
CA HIS A 115 3.67 7.05 -7.20
C HIS A 115 2.62 6.28 -7.98
N PHE A 116 1.93 5.40 -7.27
CA PHE A 116 0.79 4.64 -7.77
C PHE A 116 -0.16 4.33 -6.61
N ARG A 117 -1.28 3.70 -6.92
CA ARG A 117 -2.27 3.35 -5.88
C ARG A 117 -2.56 1.85 -5.91
N ASP A 118 -2.90 1.32 -4.74
CA ASP A 118 -3.47 -0.02 -4.67
C ASP A 118 -4.94 0.00 -5.14
N PRO A 119 -5.58 -1.17 -5.29
CA PRO A 119 -6.98 -1.21 -5.79
C PRO A 119 -8.01 -0.50 -4.91
N ASP A 120 -7.71 -0.26 -3.64
CA ASP A 120 -8.60 0.49 -2.74
C ASP A 120 -8.28 1.99 -2.70
N GLY A 121 -7.26 2.43 -3.44
CA GLY A 121 -6.88 3.83 -3.55
C GLY A 121 -5.79 4.27 -2.60
N THR A 122 -5.19 3.37 -1.82
CA THR A 122 -4.06 3.71 -0.95
C THR A 122 -2.88 4.20 -1.78
N LEU A 123 -2.38 5.39 -1.46
CA LEU A 123 -1.23 5.97 -2.16
C LEU A 123 0.06 5.25 -1.77
N ILE A 124 0.84 4.90 -2.78
CA ILE A 124 2.13 4.22 -2.61
C ILE A 124 3.20 5.04 -3.30
N GLU A 125 4.29 5.29 -2.58
CA GLU A 125 5.50 5.93 -3.11
C GLU A 125 6.62 4.90 -3.16
N ILE A 126 7.33 4.84 -4.29
CA ILE A 126 8.58 4.10 -4.38
C ILE A 126 9.72 5.10 -4.59
N SER A 127 10.88 4.80 -4.03
CA SER A 127 12.04 5.68 -4.13
C SER A 127 13.35 4.95 -4.23
N GLN A 128 14.33 5.64 -4.82
CA GLN A 128 15.75 5.29 -4.79
C GLN A 128 16.54 6.55 -4.48
N GLY A 129 17.70 6.39 -3.86
CA GLY A 129 18.57 7.52 -3.58
C GLY A 129 19.14 8.11 -4.86
N LEU A 130 19.34 9.42 -4.88
CA LEU A 130 20.11 10.09 -5.92
C LEU A 130 21.60 9.92 -5.63
N ALA A 131 22.36 9.60 -6.66
CA ALA A 131 23.80 9.42 -6.53
C ALA A 131 24.53 10.76 -6.36
#